data_e37817e9736afe15525e78056de20ace
#
_entry.id   e37817e9736afe15525e78056de20ace
#
_cell.length_a   1.000
_cell.length_b   1.000
_cell.length_c   1.000
_cell.angle_alpha   90.00
_cell.angle_beta   90.00
_cell.angle_gamma   90.00
#
_symmetry.space_group_name_H-M   'P 1'
#
loop_
_entity.id
_entity.type
_entity.pdbx_description
1 polymer ?
#
loop_
_entity_poly.entity_id
_entity_poly.type
_entity_poly.pdbx_seq_one_letter_code
_entity_poly.pdbx_strand_id
1 'polypeptide(L)'
;MKTADRERELRGGRAAAGGPDGRRLPYSARRAARAFTMIEIAISLAVIAFAMVAIIGVLPIGMNTQKDNREETIINQDAVLLMEAICSGARGLDYLTNYVVAITNWVTLCDPSGHPSLATDVYGYTYTESSCNGTPLDPPFPLTNGLRIVGLLSTPKYLLPPGGGWGNTSYLSNRVVAYVRSLSGSASEKAPQDNKDAQDFAFSYRVTAEVVPCWTNYIDPSWIQSPADLAVAKNLQANLHDVRLLFRWPLRSRGQLGTGSQSYRTLVGGRLAQINDIGYPLFFFEARNYTNAP
;
A
#
# COMPACT_ATOMS: atom_id res chain seq x y z
N MET A 1 45.21 -25.52 -23.24
CA MET A 1 45.96 -26.78 -23.01
C MET A 1 45.17 -27.87 -23.75
N LYS A 2 45.79 -28.34 -24.85
CA LYS A 2 45.76 -29.62 -25.51
C LYS A 2 44.38 -30.08 -26.07
N THR A 3 44.21 -30.07 -27.39
CA THR A 3 44.73 -31.00 -28.45
C THR A 3 43.80 -32.20 -28.54
N ALA A 4 43.31 -32.66 -29.61
CA ALA A 4 43.76 -32.88 -30.99
C ALA A 4 42.85 -33.95 -31.56
N ASP A 5 42.42 -33.80 -32.76
CA ASP A 5 42.82 -34.62 -33.91
C ASP A 5 42.43 -36.09 -33.90
N ARG A 6 41.71 -36.51 -34.92
CA ARG A 6 42.17 -37.54 -35.82
C ARG A 6 41.25 -37.72 -37.04
N GLU A 7 41.81 -37.29 -38.13
CA GLU A 7 41.59 -37.86 -39.48
C GLU A 7 41.98 -39.32 -39.55
N ARG A 8 41.38 -40.03 -40.49
CA ARG A 8 42.00 -40.96 -41.49
C ARG A 8 40.90 -41.76 -42.16
N GLU A 9 40.72 -41.57 -43.42
CA GLU A 9 41.46 -42.10 -44.62
C GLU A 9 41.03 -43.48 -45.01
N LEU A 10 40.46 -43.56 -46.15
CA LEU A 10 40.95 -44.09 -47.47
C LEU A 10 40.58 -45.55 -47.88
N ARG A 11 40.21 -45.58 -49.14
CA ARG A 11 40.39 -46.66 -50.17
C ARG A 11 39.31 -47.73 -50.15
N GLY A 12 38.65 -48.04 -51.23
CA GLY A 12 39.04 -48.09 -52.64
C GLY A 12 38.57 -49.42 -53.20
N GLY A 13 38.07 -49.52 -54.41
CA GLY A 13 37.82 -50.81 -55.06
C GLY A 13 36.63 -50.77 -56.05
N ARG A 14 36.82 -50.38 -57.15
CA ARG A 14 36.81 -50.90 -58.56
C ARG A 14 35.71 -51.90 -58.92
N ALA A 15 34.86 -51.47 -59.83
CA ALA A 15 34.41 -52.02 -61.08
C ALA A 15 33.82 -53.42 -61.18
N ALA A 16 32.60 -53.47 -61.69
CA ALA A 16 32.27 -54.37 -62.81
C ALA A 16 30.98 -53.94 -63.51
N ALA A 17 31.04 -53.97 -64.80
CA ALA A 17 30.00 -53.67 -65.78
C ALA A 17 28.89 -54.73 -65.78
N GLY A 18 27.67 -54.32 -66.14
CA GLY A 18 26.60 -55.30 -66.42
C GLY A 18 25.28 -54.65 -66.80
N GLY A 19 24.96 -54.52 -68.05
CA GLY A 19 23.68 -54.69 -68.72
C GLY A 19 22.55 -53.68 -68.52
N PRO A 20 21.89 -53.22 -69.54
CA PRO A 20 20.77 -52.31 -69.49
C PRO A 20 19.48 -53.06 -69.22
N ASP A 21 19.00 -53.00 -68.00
CA ASP A 21 17.66 -53.44 -67.69
C ASP A 21 16.76 -52.24 -67.50
N GLY A 22 15.92 -52.03 -68.53
CA GLY A 22 14.99 -50.92 -68.61
C GLY A 22 13.84 -51.03 -67.59
N ARG A 23 14.16 -50.76 -66.32
CA ARG A 23 13.11 -50.53 -65.30
C ARG A 23 12.66 -49.06 -65.34
N ARG A 24 11.50 -48.90 -65.99
CA ARG A 24 10.76 -47.62 -65.85
C ARG A 24 10.52 -47.34 -64.38
N LEU A 25 11.17 -46.31 -63.85
CA LEU A 25 10.91 -45.79 -62.57
C LEU A 25 9.41 -45.41 -62.46
N PRO A 26 8.73 -45.81 -61.42
CA PRO A 26 7.34 -45.40 -61.24
C PRO A 26 7.27 -43.89 -61.18
N TYR A 27 6.48 -43.32 -62.04
CA TYR A 27 6.10 -41.94 -62.08
C TYR A 27 5.62 -41.55 -60.67
N SER A 28 6.44 -40.81 -59.87
CA SER A 28 6.05 -40.35 -58.62
C SER A 28 4.83 -39.50 -58.84
N ALA A 29 3.69 -40.00 -58.43
CA ALA A 29 2.46 -39.25 -58.42
C ALA A 29 2.71 -37.94 -57.60
N ARG A 30 2.96 -36.86 -58.33
CA ARG A 30 2.93 -35.54 -57.74
C ARG A 30 1.57 -35.41 -57.05
N ARG A 31 1.55 -35.55 -55.74
CA ARG A 31 0.37 -35.15 -54.94
C ARG A 31 0.03 -33.75 -55.37
N ALA A 32 -1.04 -33.59 -56.09
CA ALA A 32 -1.56 -32.29 -56.43
C ALA A 32 -1.79 -31.57 -55.13
N ALA A 33 -0.94 -30.56 -54.86
CA ALA A 33 -1.17 -29.66 -53.75
C ALA A 33 -2.55 -29.04 -53.99
N ARG A 34 -3.50 -29.39 -53.16
CA ARG A 34 -4.83 -28.79 -53.18
C ARG A 34 -4.61 -27.30 -52.90
N ALA A 35 -4.78 -26.47 -53.89
CA ALA A 35 -4.80 -25.04 -53.72
C ALA A 35 -6.06 -24.65 -52.92
N PHE A 36 -5.91 -23.76 -51.95
CA PHE A 36 -7.03 -23.27 -51.20
C PHE A 36 -8.01 -22.54 -52.09
N THR A 37 -9.28 -22.75 -51.86
CA THR A 37 -10.33 -22.04 -52.58
C THR A 37 -10.46 -20.60 -52.07
N MET A 38 -10.83 -19.67 -52.96
CA MET A 38 -11.06 -18.29 -52.59
C MET A 38 -12.06 -18.14 -51.42
N ILE A 39 -13.06 -19.03 -51.35
CA ILE A 39 -14.06 -19.02 -50.26
C ILE A 39 -13.46 -19.46 -48.93
N GLU A 40 -12.55 -20.41 -48.95
CA GLU A 40 -11.87 -20.94 -47.76
C GLU A 40 -10.96 -19.86 -47.13
N ILE A 41 -10.24 -19.11 -47.99
CA ILE A 41 -9.44 -17.97 -47.56
C ILE A 41 -10.34 -16.87 -47.00
N ALA A 42 -11.47 -16.55 -47.63
CA ALA A 42 -12.39 -15.53 -47.18
C ALA A 42 -12.99 -15.84 -45.80
N ILE A 43 -13.41 -17.10 -45.60
CA ILE A 43 -13.95 -17.57 -44.32
C ILE A 43 -12.86 -17.53 -43.24
N SER A 44 -11.66 -17.99 -43.55
CA SER A 44 -10.54 -17.99 -42.61
C SER A 44 -10.18 -16.54 -42.17
N LEU A 45 -10.13 -15.61 -43.10
CA LEU A 45 -9.89 -14.19 -42.79
C LEU A 45 -11.02 -13.59 -41.97
N ALA A 46 -12.28 -13.94 -42.27
CA ALA A 46 -13.43 -13.46 -41.51
C ALA A 46 -13.38 -13.93 -40.04
N VAL A 47 -13.04 -15.20 -39.81
CA VAL A 47 -12.89 -15.77 -38.47
C VAL A 47 -11.73 -15.11 -37.71
N ILE A 48 -10.59 -14.93 -38.38
CA ILE A 48 -9.43 -14.24 -37.77
C ILE A 48 -9.77 -12.79 -37.41
N ALA A 49 -10.41 -12.06 -38.31
CA ALA A 49 -10.83 -10.69 -38.08
C ALA A 49 -11.78 -10.60 -36.87
N PHE A 50 -12.78 -11.47 -36.79
CA PHE A 50 -13.70 -11.53 -35.66
C PHE A 50 -12.97 -11.86 -34.34
N ALA A 51 -12.08 -12.83 -34.35
CA ALA A 51 -11.29 -13.20 -33.19
C ALA A 51 -10.40 -12.04 -32.71
N MET A 52 -9.76 -11.30 -33.63
CA MET A 52 -8.94 -10.12 -33.30
C MET A 52 -9.77 -9.01 -32.66
N VAL A 53 -10.96 -8.71 -33.19
CA VAL A 53 -11.84 -7.71 -32.62
C VAL A 53 -12.26 -8.09 -31.20
N ALA A 54 -12.58 -9.36 -30.96
CA ALA A 54 -12.94 -9.88 -29.65
C ALA A 54 -11.79 -9.74 -28.65
N ILE A 55 -10.56 -10.08 -29.06
CA ILE A 55 -9.37 -9.97 -28.20
C ILE A 55 -9.08 -8.51 -27.86
N ILE A 56 -9.07 -7.61 -28.85
CA ILE A 56 -8.82 -6.19 -28.64
C ILE A 56 -9.88 -5.57 -27.73
N GLY A 57 -11.13 -6.02 -27.81
CA GLY A 57 -12.21 -5.54 -26.95
C GLY A 57 -12.08 -5.99 -25.48
N VAL A 58 -11.58 -7.19 -25.22
CA VAL A 58 -11.47 -7.75 -23.86
C VAL A 58 -10.14 -7.40 -23.17
N LEU A 59 -9.06 -7.24 -23.95
CA LEU A 59 -7.72 -7.03 -23.42
C LEU A 59 -7.59 -5.82 -22.48
N PRO A 60 -8.14 -4.62 -22.79
CA PRO A 60 -8.08 -3.46 -21.88
C PRO A 60 -8.78 -3.72 -20.56
N ILE A 61 -9.91 -4.42 -20.56
CA ILE A 61 -10.65 -4.76 -19.34
C ILE A 61 -9.81 -5.68 -18.46
N GLY A 62 -9.21 -6.71 -19.05
CA GLY A 62 -8.33 -7.65 -18.34
C GLY A 62 -7.12 -6.95 -17.72
N MET A 63 -6.49 -6.03 -18.43
CA MET A 63 -5.34 -5.26 -17.92
C MET A 63 -5.72 -4.33 -16.76
N ASN A 64 -6.87 -3.67 -16.83
CA ASN A 64 -7.35 -2.82 -15.75
C ASN A 64 -7.65 -3.64 -14.48
N THR A 65 -8.35 -4.78 -14.63
CA THR A 65 -8.64 -5.67 -13.51
C THR A 65 -7.35 -6.21 -12.87
N GLN A 66 -6.36 -6.57 -13.67
CA GLN A 66 -5.07 -7.03 -13.15
C GLN A 66 -4.33 -5.94 -12.39
N LYS A 67 -4.38 -4.70 -12.88
CA LYS A 67 -3.81 -3.54 -12.19
C LYS A 67 -4.51 -3.30 -10.85
N ASP A 68 -5.84 -3.27 -10.83
CA ASP A 68 -6.63 -3.05 -9.62
C ASP A 68 -6.36 -4.13 -8.58
N ASN A 69 -6.33 -5.41 -8.97
CA ASN A 69 -6.00 -6.52 -8.07
C ASN A 69 -4.57 -6.41 -7.49
N ARG A 70 -3.61 -5.95 -8.29
CA ARG A 70 -2.24 -5.73 -7.81
C ARG A 70 -2.18 -4.58 -6.81
N GLU A 71 -2.85 -3.46 -7.09
CA GLU A 71 -2.92 -2.32 -6.18
C GLU A 71 -3.54 -2.74 -4.85
N GLU A 72 -4.66 -3.47 -4.87
CA GLU A 72 -5.32 -3.98 -3.67
C GLU A 72 -4.43 -4.95 -2.88
N THR A 73 -3.69 -5.83 -3.56
CA THR A 73 -2.76 -6.75 -2.89
C THR A 73 -1.64 -6.00 -2.16
N ILE A 74 -1.08 -4.96 -2.78
CA ILE A 74 -0.07 -4.11 -2.14
C ILE A 74 -0.66 -3.41 -0.92
N ILE A 75 -1.84 -2.82 -1.03
CA ILE A 75 -2.51 -2.14 0.08
C ILE A 75 -2.76 -3.10 1.24
N ASN A 76 -3.20 -4.33 0.98
CA ASN A 76 -3.43 -5.35 2.01
C ASN A 76 -2.12 -5.68 2.77
N GLN A 77 -1.01 -5.83 2.07
CA GLN A 77 0.29 -6.12 2.68
C GLN A 77 0.82 -4.93 3.51
N ASP A 78 0.76 -3.74 2.94
CA ASP A 78 1.22 -2.52 3.59
C ASP A 78 0.36 -2.17 4.81
N ALA A 79 -0.95 -2.43 4.74
CA ALA A 79 -1.86 -2.22 5.85
C ALA A 79 -1.54 -3.12 7.05
N VAL A 80 -1.23 -4.39 6.82
CA VAL A 80 -0.81 -5.31 7.89
C VAL A 80 0.47 -4.80 8.55
N LEU A 81 1.46 -4.38 7.75
CA LEU A 81 2.74 -3.88 8.26
C LEU A 81 2.57 -2.60 9.10
N LEU A 82 1.83 -1.63 8.60
CA LEU A 82 1.58 -0.38 9.33
C LEU A 82 0.73 -0.61 10.58
N MET A 83 -0.28 -1.48 10.50
CA MET A 83 -1.11 -1.84 11.65
C MET A 83 -0.29 -2.53 12.73
N GLU A 84 0.57 -3.48 12.37
CA GLU A 84 1.47 -4.16 13.30
C GLU A 84 2.45 -3.18 13.95
N ALA A 85 3.04 -2.29 13.17
CA ALA A 85 3.94 -1.25 13.68
C ALA A 85 3.27 -0.35 14.73
N ILE A 86 2.04 0.06 14.48
CA ILE A 86 1.24 0.87 15.41
C ILE A 86 0.91 0.06 16.66
N CYS A 87 0.33 -1.13 16.51
CA CYS A 87 -0.15 -1.97 17.62
C CYS A 87 0.99 -2.45 18.53
N SER A 88 2.17 -2.70 17.98
CA SER A 88 3.36 -3.07 18.74
C SER A 88 4.06 -1.89 19.39
N GLY A 89 3.71 -0.65 19.03
CA GLY A 89 4.41 0.55 19.47
C GLY A 89 5.87 0.56 19.06
N ALA A 90 6.17 0.10 17.86
CA ALA A 90 7.53 -0.06 17.35
C ALA A 90 8.29 1.27 17.30
N ARG A 91 9.51 1.29 17.83
CA ARG A 91 10.35 2.51 17.94
C ARG A 91 11.59 2.51 17.05
N GLY A 92 11.83 1.44 16.29
CA GLY A 92 13.06 1.25 15.51
C GLY A 92 12.84 0.92 14.03
N LEU A 93 11.73 1.30 13.44
CA LEU A 93 11.41 1.02 12.04
C LEU A 93 11.91 2.15 11.12
N ASP A 94 13.19 2.48 11.17
CA ASP A 94 13.77 3.60 10.44
C ASP A 94 13.67 3.45 8.92
N TYR A 95 13.57 2.22 8.42
CA TYR A 95 13.35 1.97 6.99
C TYR A 95 12.02 2.55 6.47
N LEU A 96 11.01 2.78 7.33
CA LEU A 96 9.75 3.42 6.94
C LEU A 96 9.97 4.83 6.38
N THR A 97 11.06 5.46 6.77
CA THR A 97 11.44 6.79 6.28
C THR A 97 11.65 6.83 4.78
N ASN A 98 11.99 5.71 4.16
CA ASN A 98 12.16 5.60 2.71
C ASN A 98 10.83 5.64 1.94
N TYR A 99 9.74 5.35 2.61
CA TYR A 99 8.43 5.16 1.99
C TYR A 99 7.41 6.22 2.40
N VAL A 100 7.47 6.68 3.65
CA VAL A 100 6.56 7.73 4.13
C VAL A 100 7.10 9.09 3.71
N VAL A 101 6.43 9.72 2.77
CA VAL A 101 6.85 11.00 2.18
C VAL A 101 6.55 12.15 3.12
N ALA A 102 5.36 12.17 3.69
CA ALA A 102 4.94 13.21 4.62
C ALA A 102 3.80 12.71 5.51
N ILE A 103 3.69 13.31 6.70
CA ILE A 103 2.55 13.13 7.59
C ILE A 103 2.04 14.51 7.95
N THR A 104 0.73 14.70 7.89
CA THR A 104 0.05 15.92 8.26
C THR A 104 -0.92 15.64 9.40
N ASN A 105 -0.90 16.45 10.45
CA ASN A 105 -1.88 16.39 11.53
C ASN A 105 -2.67 17.70 11.56
N TRP A 106 -3.98 17.63 11.38
CA TRP A 106 -4.89 18.75 11.61
C TRP A 106 -5.42 18.66 13.03
N VAL A 107 -5.15 19.69 13.80
CA VAL A 107 -5.54 19.79 15.21
C VAL A 107 -6.62 20.84 15.33
N THR A 108 -7.81 20.42 15.70
CA THR A 108 -8.96 21.31 15.86
C THR A 108 -9.38 21.32 17.33
N LEU A 109 -9.49 22.51 17.91
CA LEU A 109 -10.08 22.67 19.24
C LEU A 109 -11.60 22.55 19.11
N CYS A 110 -12.17 21.60 19.82
CA CYS A 110 -13.62 21.38 19.87
C CYS A 110 -14.15 21.74 21.25
N ASP A 111 -15.35 22.29 21.29
CA ASP A 111 -16.09 22.51 22.53
C ASP A 111 -16.60 21.18 23.12
N PRO A 112 -17.14 21.16 24.37
CA PRO A 112 -17.69 19.95 24.97
C PRO A 112 -18.82 19.31 24.14
N SER A 113 -19.50 20.09 23.31
CA SER A 113 -20.60 19.65 22.44
C SER A 113 -20.11 19.07 21.10
N GLY A 114 -18.80 19.11 20.85
CA GLY A 114 -18.19 18.59 19.63
C GLY A 114 -18.15 19.56 18.45
N HIS A 115 -18.53 20.82 18.66
CA HIS A 115 -18.42 21.82 17.62
C HIS A 115 -16.99 22.33 17.50
N PRO A 116 -16.43 22.44 16.29
CA PRO A 116 -15.10 22.97 16.09
C PRO A 116 -15.06 24.45 16.44
N SER A 117 -14.05 24.86 17.21
CA SER A 117 -13.67 26.26 17.36
C SER A 117 -13.16 26.81 16.03
N LEU A 118 -13.14 28.14 15.89
CA LEU A 118 -12.84 28.84 14.63
C LEU A 118 -11.43 28.60 14.07
N ALA A 119 -10.51 28.03 14.83
CA ALA A 119 -9.13 27.77 14.40
C ALA A 119 -8.83 26.26 14.31
N THR A 120 -8.29 25.85 13.17
CA THR A 120 -7.68 24.53 12.98
C THR A 120 -6.20 24.74 12.68
N ASP A 121 -5.35 24.24 13.56
CA ASP A 121 -3.91 24.26 13.35
C ASP A 121 -3.49 23.05 12.50
N VAL A 122 -2.56 23.28 11.58
CA VAL A 122 -2.05 22.21 10.70
C VAL A 122 -0.57 22.04 10.95
N TYR A 123 -0.18 20.86 11.40
CA TYR A 123 1.20 20.49 11.63
C TYR A 123 1.66 19.50 10.55
N GLY A 124 2.81 19.78 9.94
CA GLY A 124 3.35 18.96 8.88
C GLY A 124 4.72 18.40 9.21
N TYR A 125 4.91 17.15 8.86
CA TYR A 125 6.13 16.39 9.02
C TYR A 125 6.59 15.91 7.65
N THR A 126 7.75 16.37 7.19
CA THR A 126 8.26 16.04 5.86
C THR A 126 9.79 16.06 5.86
N TYR A 127 10.42 15.44 4.86
CA TYR A 127 11.87 15.44 4.72
C TYR A 127 12.44 16.72 4.12
N THR A 128 11.81 17.24 3.08
CA THR A 128 12.43 18.23 2.20
C THR A 128 11.51 19.36 1.77
N GLU A 129 10.21 19.25 1.98
CA GLU A 129 9.26 20.19 1.39
C GLU A 129 8.51 20.98 2.46
N SER A 130 8.36 22.26 2.24
CA SER A 130 7.55 23.16 3.10
C SER A 130 6.05 23.04 2.84
N SER A 131 5.64 22.21 1.90
CA SER A 131 4.24 21.95 1.60
C SER A 131 4.02 20.48 1.23
N CYS A 132 2.88 19.95 1.62
CA CYS A 132 2.44 18.62 1.22
C CYS A 132 1.11 18.72 0.49
N ASN A 133 1.08 18.27 -0.78
CA ASN A 133 -0.11 18.30 -1.63
C ASN A 133 -0.82 19.66 -1.68
N GLY A 134 -0.02 20.76 -1.75
CA GLY A 134 -0.54 22.12 -1.83
C GLY A 134 -0.97 22.72 -0.49
N THR A 135 -0.85 21.99 0.62
CA THR A 135 -1.07 22.53 1.97
C THR A 135 0.26 23.03 2.54
N PRO A 136 0.41 24.31 2.88
CA PRO A 136 1.60 24.80 3.56
C PRO A 136 1.78 24.09 4.91
N LEU A 137 3.01 23.72 5.22
CA LEU A 137 3.39 23.12 6.49
C LEU A 137 4.15 24.18 7.30
N ASP A 138 3.61 24.60 8.43
CA ASP A 138 4.23 25.62 9.28
C ASP A 138 4.21 25.19 10.76
N PRO A 139 5.36 25.01 11.37
CA PRO A 139 6.66 24.74 10.75
C PRO A 139 6.77 23.30 10.25
N PRO A 140 7.55 23.05 9.20
CA PRO A 140 7.83 21.69 8.76
C PRO A 140 8.77 21.01 9.74
N PHE A 141 8.35 19.87 10.30
CA PHE A 141 9.18 19.06 11.17
C PHE A 141 9.84 17.93 10.39
N PRO A 142 11.11 17.62 10.63
CA PRO A 142 11.81 16.58 9.89
C PRO A 142 11.29 15.19 10.28
N LEU A 143 10.93 14.41 9.28
CA LEU A 143 10.51 13.02 9.42
C LEU A 143 11.75 12.11 9.27
N THR A 144 12.63 12.10 10.25
CA THR A 144 13.98 11.54 10.15
C THR A 144 14.13 10.10 10.64
N ASN A 145 13.14 9.54 11.31
CA ASN A 145 13.21 8.21 11.87
C ASN A 145 11.84 7.52 11.94
N GLY A 146 11.85 6.20 12.05
CA GLY A 146 10.64 5.40 12.18
C GLY A 146 9.86 5.68 13.44
N LEU A 147 10.54 6.07 14.51
CA LEU A 147 9.91 6.48 15.77
C LEU A 147 8.89 7.61 15.55
N ARG A 148 9.24 8.64 14.78
CA ARG A 148 8.30 9.74 14.47
C ARG A 148 7.13 9.28 13.63
N ILE A 149 7.37 8.40 12.66
CA ILE A 149 6.32 7.87 11.80
C ILE A 149 5.29 7.10 12.62
N VAL A 150 5.72 6.13 13.40
CA VAL A 150 4.83 5.31 14.22
C VAL A 150 4.14 6.13 15.30
N GLY A 151 4.90 7.01 15.98
CA GLY A 151 4.35 7.85 17.03
C GLY A 151 3.30 8.84 16.54
N LEU A 152 3.45 9.39 15.33
CA LEU A 152 2.45 10.26 14.71
C LEU A 152 1.21 9.48 14.26
N LEU A 153 1.40 8.31 13.62
CA LEU A 153 0.28 7.46 13.21
C LEU A 153 -0.53 6.91 14.39
N SER A 154 0.10 6.83 15.58
CA SER A 154 -0.56 6.40 16.82
C SER A 154 -1.20 7.57 17.59
N THR A 155 -1.21 8.79 17.04
CA THR A 155 -1.81 9.96 17.71
C THR A 155 -3.29 9.73 17.95
N PRO A 156 -3.78 9.85 19.20
CA PRO A 156 -5.18 9.68 19.52
C PRO A 156 -6.03 10.78 18.88
N LYS A 157 -7.18 10.40 18.38
CA LYS A 157 -8.13 11.31 17.73
C LYS A 157 -8.58 12.42 18.65
N TYR A 158 -8.76 12.09 19.93
CA TYR A 158 -9.20 13.05 20.94
C TYR A 158 -8.17 13.15 22.06
N LEU A 159 -7.72 14.38 22.33
CA LEU A 159 -6.82 14.69 23.42
C LEU A 159 -7.47 15.73 24.33
N LEU A 160 -7.43 15.47 25.63
CA LEU A 160 -7.82 16.47 26.62
C LEU A 160 -6.68 17.46 26.81
N PRO A 161 -6.97 18.76 26.93
CA PRO A 161 -5.99 19.72 27.40
C PRO A 161 -5.48 19.33 28.80
N PRO A 162 -4.24 19.69 29.15
CA PRO A 162 -3.71 19.46 30.49
C PRO A 162 -4.65 20.01 31.58
N GLY A 163 -5.08 19.13 32.49
CA GLY A 163 -6.02 19.49 33.57
C GLY A 163 -7.51 19.44 33.23
N GLY A 164 -7.85 19.05 31.99
CA GLY A 164 -9.24 18.87 31.55
C GLY A 164 -9.80 17.48 31.88
N GLY A 165 -11.10 17.43 32.24
CA GLY A 165 -11.87 16.20 32.39
C GLY A 165 -12.85 16.00 31.22
N TRP A 166 -13.17 14.77 30.87
CA TRP A 166 -14.18 14.48 29.86
C TRP A 166 -15.57 14.97 30.29
N GLY A 167 -16.30 15.54 29.38
CA GLY A 167 -17.71 15.89 29.55
C GLY A 167 -18.03 17.37 29.74
N ASN A 168 -17.10 18.16 30.20
CA ASN A 168 -17.34 19.61 30.42
C ASN A 168 -16.15 20.51 30.02
N THR A 169 -15.21 19.96 29.27
CA THR A 169 -13.98 20.66 28.88
C THR A 169 -13.79 20.53 27.37
N SER A 170 -13.33 21.62 26.76
CA SER A 170 -12.89 21.57 25.35
C SER A 170 -11.81 20.51 25.16
N TYR A 171 -11.77 19.88 24.00
CA TYR A 171 -10.79 18.86 23.64
C TYR A 171 -10.18 19.14 22.27
N LEU A 172 -8.99 18.58 22.05
CA LEU A 172 -8.32 18.64 20.74
C LEU A 172 -8.73 17.42 19.92
N SER A 173 -9.19 17.67 18.70
CA SER A 173 -9.46 16.63 17.70
C SER A 173 -8.32 16.60 16.70
N ASN A 174 -7.65 15.44 16.60
CA ASN A 174 -6.56 15.20 15.67
C ASN A 174 -7.04 14.43 14.44
N ARG A 175 -6.56 14.84 13.28
CA ARG A 175 -6.73 14.11 12.02
C ARG A 175 -5.37 13.90 11.39
N VAL A 176 -4.84 12.70 11.54
CA VAL A 176 -3.52 12.32 11.01
C VAL A 176 -3.67 11.70 9.63
N VAL A 177 -2.92 12.24 8.69
CA VAL A 177 -2.88 11.76 7.30
C VAL A 177 -1.44 11.58 6.87
N ALA A 178 -1.10 10.38 6.44
CA ALA A 178 0.19 10.05 5.88
C ALA A 178 0.11 9.84 4.37
N TYR A 179 1.12 10.30 3.67
CA TYR A 179 1.34 10.11 2.24
C TYR A 179 2.47 9.12 2.07
N VAL A 180 2.14 7.96 1.52
CA VAL A 180 3.02 6.79 1.56
C VAL A 180 3.22 6.26 0.14
N ARG A 181 4.47 5.89 -0.19
CA ARG A 181 4.79 5.04 -1.34
C ARG A 181 4.68 3.60 -0.91
N SER A 182 4.35 2.70 -1.83
CA SER A 182 4.20 1.28 -1.50
C SER A 182 5.45 0.72 -0.80
N LEU A 183 5.23 0.10 0.35
CA LEU A 183 6.26 -0.59 1.11
C LEU A 183 6.53 -1.98 0.54
N SER A 184 5.52 -2.58 -0.08
CA SER A 184 5.58 -3.90 -0.69
C SER A 184 5.48 -3.83 -2.22
N GLY A 185 5.84 -4.92 -2.89
CA GLY A 185 5.80 -5.03 -4.35
C GLY A 185 7.12 -4.68 -5.02
N SER A 186 7.16 -4.80 -6.36
CA SER A 186 8.38 -4.66 -7.16
C SER A 186 9.00 -3.25 -7.15
N ALA A 187 8.24 -2.24 -6.75
CA ALA A 187 8.74 -0.87 -6.64
C ALA A 187 9.47 -0.61 -5.31
N SER A 188 9.26 -1.46 -4.29
CA SER A 188 9.91 -1.32 -2.99
C SER A 188 11.38 -1.74 -2.98
N GLU A 189 11.81 -2.54 -3.96
CA GLU A 189 13.19 -3.06 -4.05
C GLU A 189 14.22 -1.99 -4.46
N LYS A 190 13.78 -0.86 -5.00
CA LYS A 190 14.66 0.25 -5.36
C LYS A 190 14.47 1.36 -4.35
N ALA A 191 15.50 1.62 -3.57
CA ALA A 191 15.51 2.71 -2.60
C ALA A 191 15.10 4.03 -3.27
N PRO A 192 13.96 4.64 -2.91
CA PRO A 192 13.39 5.74 -3.67
C PRO A 192 14.13 7.06 -3.50
N GLN A 193 15.03 7.17 -2.51
CA GLN A 193 15.62 8.45 -2.13
C GLN A 193 16.62 9.01 -3.15
N ASP A 194 17.31 8.14 -3.89
CA ASP A 194 18.38 8.56 -4.80
C ASP A 194 17.94 8.69 -6.27
N ASN A 195 16.74 8.24 -6.62
CA ASN A 195 16.28 8.23 -8.00
C ASN A 195 14.92 8.92 -8.17
N LYS A 196 14.93 10.18 -8.58
CA LYS A 196 13.72 10.97 -8.80
C LYS A 196 12.80 10.34 -9.86
N ASP A 197 13.35 9.69 -10.87
CA ASP A 197 12.57 9.05 -11.93
C ASP A 197 11.80 7.82 -11.42
N ALA A 198 12.36 7.09 -10.43
CA ALA A 198 11.65 5.98 -9.78
C ALA A 198 10.54 6.47 -8.83
N GLN A 199 10.61 7.71 -8.36
CA GLN A 199 9.60 8.30 -7.48
C GLN A 199 8.28 8.56 -8.22
N ASP A 200 8.33 8.93 -9.49
CA ASP A 200 7.15 9.26 -10.29
C ASP A 200 6.36 8.01 -10.71
N PHE A 201 7.01 6.84 -10.75
CA PHE A 201 6.38 5.56 -11.11
C PHE A 201 5.98 4.69 -9.92
N ALA A 202 6.36 5.07 -8.70
CA ALA A 202 6.01 4.31 -7.52
C ALA A 202 4.51 4.45 -7.21
N PHE A 203 3.87 3.30 -6.98
CA PHE A 203 2.50 3.30 -6.49
C PHE A 203 2.43 4.02 -5.14
N SER A 204 1.60 5.04 -5.06
CA SER A 204 1.46 5.88 -3.86
C SER A 204 0.02 5.93 -3.42
N TYR A 205 -0.17 6.02 -2.11
CA TYR A 205 -1.47 6.07 -1.49
C TYR A 205 -1.48 6.99 -0.27
N ARG A 206 -2.66 7.33 0.18
CA ARG A 206 -2.89 8.12 1.38
C ARG A 206 -3.49 7.24 2.48
N VAL A 207 -2.93 7.34 3.68
CA VAL A 207 -3.45 6.68 4.89
C VAL A 207 -3.97 7.74 5.84
N THR A 208 -5.20 7.57 6.30
CA THR A 208 -5.73 8.34 7.42
C THR A 208 -5.75 7.41 8.64
N ALA A 209 -5.03 7.80 9.68
CA ALA A 209 -4.96 7.05 10.93
C ALA A 209 -5.89 7.67 11.96
N GLU A 210 -6.68 6.84 12.62
CA GLU A 210 -7.53 7.21 13.74
C GLU A 210 -7.31 6.23 14.89
N VAL A 211 -6.93 6.73 16.03
CA VAL A 211 -6.81 5.99 17.29
C VAL A 211 -7.85 6.55 18.25
N VAL A 212 -8.86 5.75 18.57
CA VAL A 212 -10.00 6.19 19.37
C VAL A 212 -10.10 5.34 20.63
N PRO A 213 -10.12 5.91 21.83
CA PRO A 213 -10.41 5.16 23.06
C PRO A 213 -11.78 4.47 22.94
N CYS A 214 -11.89 3.21 23.29
CA CYS A 214 -13.13 2.45 23.11
C CYS A 214 -14.33 3.02 23.89
N TRP A 215 -14.06 3.72 24.97
CA TRP A 215 -15.10 4.32 25.79
C TRP A 215 -15.85 5.48 25.13
N THR A 216 -15.19 6.35 24.35
CA THR A 216 -15.79 7.61 23.87
C THR A 216 -16.94 7.45 22.88
N ASN A 217 -17.05 6.29 22.23
CA ASN A 217 -18.04 6.07 21.15
C ASN A 217 -19.03 4.91 21.40
N TYR A 218 -18.84 4.11 22.47
CA TYR A 218 -19.52 2.82 22.54
C TYR A 218 -20.23 2.55 23.87
N ILE A 219 -20.11 3.41 24.86
CA ILE A 219 -20.74 3.17 26.15
C ILE A 219 -21.76 4.28 26.43
N ASP A 220 -23.02 3.86 26.43
CA ASP A 220 -24.14 4.67 26.86
C ASP A 220 -23.91 5.13 28.32
N PRO A 221 -23.98 6.45 28.61
CA PRO A 221 -23.89 6.96 29.97
C PRO A 221 -24.85 6.31 30.96
N SER A 222 -25.96 5.76 30.49
CA SER A 222 -26.94 5.01 31.32
C SER A 222 -26.36 3.74 31.94
N TRP A 223 -25.24 3.27 31.45
CA TRP A 223 -24.51 2.11 31.96
C TRP A 223 -23.82 2.37 33.28
N ILE A 224 -23.46 3.62 33.56
CA ILE A 224 -22.75 4.01 34.78
C ILE A 224 -23.76 4.24 35.88
N GLN A 225 -24.03 3.19 36.63
CA GLN A 225 -24.96 3.22 37.76
C GLN A 225 -24.24 3.25 39.12
N SER A 226 -22.94 2.97 39.12
CA SER A 226 -22.12 2.92 40.33
C SER A 226 -20.72 3.54 40.12
N PRO A 227 -20.04 3.94 41.20
CA PRO A 227 -18.64 4.34 41.13
C PRO A 227 -17.71 3.26 40.56
N ALA A 228 -18.05 1.99 40.75
CA ALA A 228 -17.30 0.85 40.21
C ALA A 228 -17.41 0.80 38.67
N ASP A 229 -18.60 1.04 38.12
CA ASP A 229 -18.81 1.09 36.68
C ASP A 229 -18.01 2.25 36.04
N LEU A 230 -17.97 3.39 36.74
CA LEU A 230 -17.16 4.53 36.30
C LEU A 230 -15.66 4.20 36.30
N ALA A 231 -15.17 3.47 37.33
CA ALA A 231 -13.77 3.04 37.37
C ALA A 231 -13.44 2.05 36.23
N VAL A 232 -14.31 1.11 35.94
CA VAL A 232 -14.18 0.17 34.80
C VAL A 232 -14.14 0.96 33.50
N ALA A 233 -15.02 1.92 33.33
CA ALA A 233 -15.07 2.77 32.15
C ALA A 233 -13.79 3.57 31.92
N LYS A 234 -13.28 4.22 32.97
CA LYS A 234 -12.00 4.95 32.91
C LYS A 234 -10.83 4.01 32.58
N ASN A 235 -10.81 2.80 33.15
CA ASN A 235 -9.77 1.82 32.85
C ASN A 235 -9.84 1.33 31.40
N LEU A 236 -11.02 1.10 30.85
CA LEU A 236 -11.20 0.77 29.44
C LEU A 236 -10.75 1.91 28.53
N GLN A 237 -11.09 3.13 28.88
CA GLN A 237 -10.66 4.31 28.13
C GLN A 237 -9.14 4.47 28.08
N ALA A 238 -8.48 4.20 29.21
CA ALA A 238 -7.03 4.33 29.32
C ALA A 238 -6.25 3.20 28.63
N ASN A 239 -6.85 2.00 28.51
CA ASN A 239 -6.15 0.78 28.13
C ASN A 239 -6.70 0.07 26.91
N LEU A 240 -7.80 0.49 26.32
CA LEU A 240 -8.38 -0.13 25.14
C LEU A 240 -8.69 0.91 24.07
N HIS A 241 -8.09 0.71 22.90
CA HIS A 241 -8.19 1.64 21.81
C HIS A 241 -8.62 0.94 20.51
N ASP A 242 -9.45 1.61 19.74
CA ASP A 242 -9.86 1.21 18.39
C ASP A 242 -8.93 1.93 17.39
N VAL A 243 -8.09 1.18 16.72
CA VAL A 243 -7.18 1.69 15.69
C VAL A 243 -7.79 1.44 14.33
N ARG A 244 -7.93 2.49 13.56
CA ARG A 244 -8.49 2.48 12.21
C ARG A 244 -7.53 3.12 11.24
N LEU A 245 -7.24 2.43 10.15
CA LEU A 245 -6.45 2.94 9.03
C LEU A 245 -7.33 2.95 7.78
N LEU A 246 -7.55 4.12 7.22
CA LEU A 246 -8.27 4.29 5.96
C LEU A 246 -7.28 4.57 4.85
N PHE A 247 -7.14 3.63 3.92
CA PHE A 247 -6.32 3.75 2.72
C PHE A 247 -7.14 4.29 1.56
N ARG A 248 -6.56 5.19 0.78
CA ARG A 248 -7.13 5.69 -0.47
C ARG A 248 -6.08 5.77 -1.55
N TRP A 249 -6.38 5.22 -2.72
CA TRP A 249 -5.44 5.10 -3.83
C TRP A 249 -6.07 5.16 -5.22
N PRO A 250 -5.27 5.28 -6.31
CA PRO A 250 -3.89 5.74 -6.28
C PRO A 250 -3.81 7.24 -5.91
N LEU A 251 -2.69 7.62 -5.30
CA LEU A 251 -2.37 9.03 -5.08
C LEU A 251 -1.66 9.54 -6.34
N ARG A 252 -2.25 10.51 -7.01
CA ARG A 252 -1.71 11.13 -8.22
C ARG A 252 -0.95 12.40 -7.89
N SER A 253 -0.14 12.86 -8.85
CA SER A 253 0.50 14.17 -8.80
C SER A 253 -0.55 15.25 -8.46
N ARG A 254 -0.17 16.24 -7.65
CA ARG A 254 -1.04 17.30 -7.11
C ARG A 254 -2.05 16.83 -6.05
N GLY A 255 -1.84 15.68 -5.40
CA GLY A 255 -2.67 15.22 -4.29
C GLY A 255 -4.06 14.68 -4.66
N GLN A 256 -4.33 14.49 -5.96
CA GLN A 256 -5.60 13.90 -6.40
C GLN A 256 -5.64 12.42 -6.03
N LEU A 257 -6.77 12.00 -5.46
CA LEU A 257 -7.02 10.62 -5.08
C LEU A 257 -7.83 9.91 -6.15
N GLY A 258 -7.48 8.66 -6.41
CA GLY A 258 -8.31 7.77 -7.20
C GLY A 258 -9.52 7.24 -6.41
N THR A 259 -10.19 6.26 -6.99
CA THR A 259 -11.44 5.68 -6.46
C THR A 259 -11.22 4.55 -5.46
N GLY A 260 -10.01 3.97 -5.40
CA GLY A 260 -9.68 2.88 -4.48
C GLY A 260 -9.77 3.36 -3.03
N SER A 261 -10.46 2.61 -2.18
CA SER A 261 -10.63 2.91 -0.76
C SER A 261 -10.85 1.63 0.03
N GLN A 262 -10.07 1.45 1.10
CA GLN A 262 -10.23 0.32 2.01
C GLN A 262 -9.90 0.73 3.44
N SER A 263 -10.64 0.21 4.42
CA SER A 263 -10.42 0.48 5.83
C SER A 263 -10.04 -0.79 6.57
N TYR A 264 -9.06 -0.66 7.45
CA TYR A 264 -8.62 -1.71 8.37
C TYR A 264 -8.86 -1.25 9.78
N ARG A 265 -9.29 -2.16 10.63
CA ARG A 265 -9.66 -1.85 12.01
C ARG A 265 -9.18 -2.96 12.93
N THR A 266 -8.61 -2.57 14.08
CA THR A 266 -8.24 -3.51 15.14
C THR A 266 -8.42 -2.87 16.51
N LEU A 267 -8.60 -3.70 17.54
CA LEU A 267 -8.61 -3.28 18.93
C LEU A 267 -7.23 -3.54 19.54
N VAL A 268 -6.68 -2.54 20.19
CA VAL A 268 -5.37 -2.63 20.85
C VAL A 268 -5.55 -2.46 22.34
N GLY A 269 -5.13 -3.47 23.09
CA GLY A 269 -5.05 -3.42 24.56
C GLY A 269 -3.68 -2.95 25.02
N GLY A 270 -3.65 -2.06 26.00
CA GLY A 270 -2.45 -1.50 26.57
C GLY A 270 -2.51 0.02 26.67
N ARG A 271 -1.65 0.58 27.50
CA ARG A 271 -1.54 2.02 27.70
C ARG A 271 -0.99 2.69 26.44
N LEU A 272 -1.54 3.82 26.08
CA LEU A 272 -0.97 4.71 25.08
C LEU A 272 -0.02 5.69 25.76
N ALA A 273 1.29 5.47 25.64
CA ALA A 273 2.31 6.31 26.23
C ALA A 273 2.61 7.51 25.34
N GLN A 274 2.74 8.68 25.94
CA GLN A 274 3.14 9.91 25.27
C GLN A 274 4.62 10.18 25.51
N ILE A 275 5.35 10.52 24.45
CA ILE A 275 6.74 10.96 24.48
C ILE A 275 6.81 12.32 23.78
N ASN A 276 7.47 13.29 24.38
CA ASN A 276 7.70 14.59 23.76
C ASN A 276 9.01 14.52 22.94
N ASP A 277 8.89 14.73 21.63
CA ASP A 277 10.01 14.85 20.72
C ASP A 277 9.91 16.16 19.93
N ILE A 278 10.95 16.97 19.98
CA ILE A 278 11.07 18.26 19.23
C ILE A 278 9.82 19.16 19.38
N GLY A 279 9.26 19.23 20.60
CA GLY A 279 8.09 20.09 20.87
C GLY A 279 6.74 19.51 20.48
N TYR A 280 6.71 18.29 19.93
CA TYR A 280 5.47 17.59 19.58
C TYR A 280 5.29 16.28 20.33
N PRO A 281 4.07 15.95 20.79
CA PRO A 281 3.79 14.68 21.41
C PRO A 281 3.75 13.55 20.37
N LEU A 282 4.51 12.50 20.62
CA LEU A 282 4.44 11.22 19.92
C LEU A 282 3.78 10.20 20.84
N PHE A 283 3.00 9.31 20.26
CA PHE A 283 2.22 8.32 21.00
C PHE A 283 2.62 6.89 20.62
N PHE A 284 2.72 6.01 21.61
CA PHE A 284 3.11 4.61 21.40
C PHE A 284 2.29 3.69 22.27
N PHE A 285 1.79 2.61 21.67
CA PHE A 285 1.16 1.55 22.44
C PHE A 285 2.19 0.77 23.24
N GLU A 286 1.87 0.52 24.49
CA GLU A 286 2.62 -0.35 25.38
C GLU A 286 1.76 -1.56 25.72
N ALA A 287 1.79 -2.59 24.86
CA ALA A 287 0.86 -3.72 24.85
C ALA A 287 0.82 -4.55 26.13
N ARG A 288 1.77 -4.37 27.06
CA ARG A 288 1.84 -5.11 28.32
C ARG A 288 1.69 -4.25 29.56
N ASN A 289 1.58 -2.95 29.36
CA ASN A 289 1.43 -1.98 30.44
C ASN A 289 0.02 -1.44 30.48
N TYR A 290 -0.63 -1.61 31.60
CA TYR A 290 -1.98 -1.11 31.84
C TYR A 290 -1.95 -0.04 32.93
N THR A 291 -2.72 1.00 32.71
CA THR A 291 -2.89 2.08 33.69
C THR A 291 -4.14 1.82 34.49
N ASN A 292 -4.03 1.82 35.83
CA ASN A 292 -5.21 1.89 36.69
C ASN A 292 -5.62 3.37 36.75
N ALA A 293 -6.67 3.73 36.03
CA ALA A 293 -7.22 5.08 36.11
C ALA A 293 -7.97 5.25 37.44
N PRO A 294 -7.67 6.29 38.23
CA PRO A 294 -8.32 6.54 39.51
C PRO A 294 -9.78 6.94 39.37
#